data_26a3d6173423660b1a5bd441f390f95c
#
_entry.id   26a3d6173423660b1a5bd441f390f95c
#
_cell.length_a   1.000
_cell.length_b   1.000
_cell.length_c   1.000
_cell.angle_alpha   90.00
_cell.angle_beta   90.00
_cell.angle_gamma   90.00
#
_symmetry.space_group_name_H-M   'P 1'
#
loop_
_entity.id
_entity.type
_entity.pdbx_description
1 polymer ?
#
loop_
_entity_poly.entity_id
_entity_poly.type
_entity_poly.pdbx_seq_one_letter_code
_entity_poly.pdbx_strand_id
1 'polypeptide(L)'
;MVKNAWGLVDTFFDEYKLVDHHIKSYNDFVNHRIQDIIDITEPIVLEQGEYCIQTGKVEIKKPYIKEADGSKSKVFPTEARLRNLTYSAHMYMDMALSKGEEEPQLEKVYIGELPVMLKSNICHLNGLGYHEL
;
A
#
# COMPACT_ATOMS: atom_id res chain seq x y z
N MET A 1 -14.59 26.06 -38.19
CA MET A 1 -15.70 25.27 -37.59
C MET A 1 -15.17 23.91 -37.14
N VAL A 2 -15.40 23.58 -35.91
CA VAL A 2 -14.98 22.28 -35.38
C VAL A 2 -16.00 21.22 -35.85
N LYS A 3 -15.59 20.37 -36.79
CA LYS A 3 -16.49 19.35 -37.35
C LYS A 3 -16.60 18.10 -36.48
N ASN A 4 -15.62 17.85 -35.60
CA ASN A 4 -15.62 16.64 -34.77
C ASN A 4 -14.91 16.90 -33.44
N ALA A 5 -15.65 17.47 -32.48
CA ALA A 5 -15.13 17.69 -31.14
C ALA A 5 -14.93 16.38 -30.36
N TRP A 6 -15.64 15.31 -30.74
CA TRP A 6 -15.53 14.02 -30.09
C TRP A 6 -14.17 13.37 -30.27
N GLY A 7 -13.49 13.63 -31.40
CA GLY A 7 -12.12 13.14 -31.59
C GLY A 7 -11.13 13.72 -30.57
N LEU A 8 -11.32 14.98 -30.18
CA LEU A 8 -10.51 15.60 -29.14
C LEU A 8 -10.79 15.02 -27.76
N VAL A 9 -12.05 14.73 -27.47
CA VAL A 9 -12.45 14.10 -26.21
C VAL A 9 -11.87 12.70 -26.09
N ASP A 10 -11.98 11.90 -27.14
CA ASP A 10 -11.43 10.54 -27.17
C ASP A 10 -9.90 10.57 -26.97
N THR A 11 -9.21 11.47 -27.68
CA THR A 11 -7.74 11.63 -27.54
C THR A 11 -7.36 12.05 -26.13
N PHE A 12 -8.12 12.95 -25.51
CA PHE A 12 -7.90 13.39 -24.14
C PHE A 12 -8.01 12.22 -23.16
N PHE A 13 -9.05 11.40 -23.27
CA PHE A 13 -9.25 10.26 -22.36
C PHE A 13 -8.32 9.08 -22.66
N ASP A 14 -7.76 8.98 -23.86
CA ASP A 14 -6.69 8.03 -24.15
C ASP A 14 -5.39 8.43 -23.43
N GLU A 15 -5.08 9.72 -23.39
CA GLU A 15 -3.90 10.24 -22.74
C GLU A 15 -4.08 10.44 -21.23
N TYR A 16 -5.26 10.96 -20.82
CA TYR A 16 -5.58 11.25 -19.44
C TYR A 16 -6.81 10.46 -18.98
N LYS A 17 -6.60 9.55 -18.08
CA LYS A 17 -7.72 8.81 -17.50
C LYS A 17 -8.49 9.69 -16.52
N LEU A 18 -9.81 9.46 -16.43
CA LEU A 18 -10.71 10.28 -15.62
C LEU A 18 -10.30 10.34 -14.15
N VAL A 19 -9.72 9.27 -13.62
CA VAL A 19 -9.35 9.12 -12.22
C VAL A 19 -7.84 9.17 -11.98
N ASP A 20 -7.05 9.64 -12.95
CA ASP A 20 -5.60 9.67 -12.84
C ASP A 20 -5.10 10.39 -11.60
N HIS A 21 -5.69 11.53 -11.28
CA HIS A 21 -5.26 12.32 -10.12
C HIS A 21 -5.50 11.58 -8.81
N HIS A 22 -6.56 10.79 -8.71
CA HIS A 22 -6.83 9.95 -7.54
C HIS A 22 -5.79 8.83 -7.42
N ILE A 23 -5.51 8.15 -8.52
CA ILE A 23 -4.54 7.06 -8.54
C ILE A 23 -3.13 7.56 -8.24
N LYS A 24 -2.73 8.68 -8.86
CA LYS A 24 -1.42 9.29 -8.63
C LYS A 24 -1.25 9.75 -7.19
N SER A 25 -2.27 10.38 -6.62
CA SER A 25 -2.25 10.81 -5.23
C SER A 25 -2.13 9.63 -4.28
N TYR A 26 -2.88 8.56 -4.52
CA TYR A 26 -2.81 7.34 -3.73
C TYR A 26 -1.44 6.67 -3.84
N ASN A 27 -0.90 6.57 -5.06
CA ASN A 27 0.41 5.99 -5.28
C ASN A 27 1.51 6.80 -4.59
N ASP A 28 1.44 8.12 -4.62
CA ASP A 28 2.38 8.98 -3.91
C ASP A 28 2.31 8.73 -2.41
N PHE A 29 1.10 8.62 -1.86
CA PHE A 29 0.89 8.30 -0.45
C PHE A 29 1.56 6.97 -0.08
N VAL A 30 1.29 5.92 -0.84
CA VAL A 30 1.81 4.58 -0.58
C VAL A 30 3.32 4.50 -0.77
N ASN A 31 3.84 5.12 -1.84
CA ASN A 31 5.25 4.98 -2.19
C ASN A 31 6.16 5.91 -1.38
N HIS A 32 5.67 7.05 -0.91
CA HIS A 32 6.51 8.08 -0.30
C HIS A 32 6.00 8.58 1.04
N ARG A 33 4.73 8.97 1.13
CA ARG A 33 4.22 9.70 2.31
C ARG A 33 4.18 8.88 3.58
N ILE A 34 3.83 7.60 3.47
CA ILE A 34 3.81 6.71 4.64
C ILE A 34 5.21 6.60 5.23
N GLN A 35 6.22 6.40 4.38
CA GLN A 35 7.61 6.31 4.84
C GLN A 35 8.08 7.63 5.43
N ASP A 36 7.72 8.76 4.82
CA ASP A 36 8.07 10.09 5.34
C ASP A 36 7.53 10.31 6.75
N ILE A 37 6.27 9.93 6.97
CA ILE A 37 5.64 10.04 8.30
C ILE A 37 6.41 9.22 9.34
N ILE A 38 6.81 8.01 8.97
CA ILE A 38 7.54 7.14 9.88
C ILE A 38 8.96 7.67 10.13
N ASP A 39 9.61 8.20 9.11
CA ASP A 39 10.97 8.74 9.24
C ASP A 39 11.04 9.94 10.18
N ILE A 40 9.97 10.75 10.26
CA ILE A 40 9.92 11.89 11.18
C ILE A 40 9.43 11.51 12.58
N THR A 41 8.98 10.27 12.78
CA THR A 41 8.52 9.81 14.08
C THR A 41 9.73 9.54 14.99
N GLU A 42 9.72 10.12 16.17
CA GLU A 42 10.78 9.95 17.14
C GLU A 42 10.81 8.52 17.70
N PRO A 43 12.00 8.01 18.06
CA PRO A 43 12.08 6.71 18.72
C PRO A 43 11.27 6.67 20.01
N ILE A 44 10.68 5.53 20.29
CA ILE A 44 9.91 5.31 21.51
C ILE A 44 10.89 4.85 22.60
N VAL A 45 10.97 5.63 23.67
CA VAL A 45 11.85 5.32 24.80
C VAL A 45 11.00 4.88 25.99
N LEU A 46 11.29 3.72 26.52
CA LEU A 46 10.58 3.11 27.65
C LEU A 46 11.51 2.91 28.83
N GLU A 47 10.92 2.85 30.02
CA GLU A 47 11.61 2.54 31.29
C GLU A 47 12.86 3.38 31.52
N GLN A 48 12.72 4.71 31.43
CA GLN A 48 13.80 5.68 31.69
C GLN A 48 15.05 5.48 30.81
N GLY A 49 14.81 4.99 29.59
CA GLY A 49 15.88 4.83 28.62
C GLY A 49 16.48 3.44 28.52
N GLU A 50 15.99 2.48 29.31
CA GLU A 50 16.47 1.10 29.21
C GLU A 50 16.05 0.43 27.89
N TYR A 51 14.88 0.79 27.36
CA TYR A 51 14.38 0.25 26.10
C TYR A 51 14.15 1.38 25.12
N CYS A 52 14.60 1.16 23.90
CA CYS A 52 14.38 2.09 22.80
C CYS A 52 13.86 1.31 21.59
N ILE A 53 12.74 1.76 21.04
CA ILE A 53 12.18 1.18 19.83
C ILE A 53 12.31 2.20 18.71
N GLN A 54 13.06 1.84 17.67
CA GLN A 54 13.21 2.65 16.48
C GLN A 54 12.42 2.02 15.34
N THR A 55 11.69 2.85 14.62
CA THR A 55 10.95 2.43 13.45
C THR A 55 11.80 2.63 12.20
N GLY A 56 11.65 1.74 11.24
CA GLY A 56 12.43 1.78 10.02
C GLY A 56 11.57 1.76 8.76
N LYS A 57 11.94 0.91 7.82
CA LYS A 57 11.28 0.84 6.53
C LYS A 57 9.92 0.16 6.60
N VAL A 58 8.93 0.74 5.93
CA VAL A 58 7.59 0.15 5.76
C VAL A 58 7.54 -0.64 4.47
N GLU A 59 7.00 -1.85 4.55
CA GLU A 59 6.72 -2.69 3.39
C GLU A 59 5.22 -2.90 3.29
N ILE A 60 4.66 -2.64 2.12
CA ILE A 60 3.23 -2.82 1.86
C ILE A 60 3.09 -3.93 0.82
N LYS A 61 2.43 -5.01 1.23
CA LYS A 61 2.22 -6.17 0.36
C LYS A 61 0.85 -6.11 -0.29
N LYS A 62 0.81 -6.46 -1.58
CA LYS A 62 -0.46 -6.53 -2.32
C LYS A 62 -1.43 -7.49 -1.62
N PRO A 63 -2.76 -7.29 -1.78
CA PRO A 63 -3.76 -8.10 -1.09
C PRO A 63 -3.56 -9.60 -1.29
N TYR A 64 -3.57 -10.33 -0.19
CA TYR A 64 -3.51 -11.79 -0.18
C TYR A 64 -4.30 -12.33 1.01
N ILE A 65 -4.68 -13.59 0.92
CA ILE A 65 -5.32 -14.31 2.02
C ILE A 65 -4.52 -15.59 2.29
N LYS A 66 -4.41 -15.95 3.56
CA LYS A 66 -3.81 -17.21 3.96
C LYS A 66 -4.91 -18.27 4.00
N GLU A 67 -4.79 -19.24 3.13
CA GLU A 67 -5.75 -20.35 3.06
C GLU A 67 -5.56 -21.33 4.23
N ALA A 68 -6.56 -22.22 4.41
CA ALA A 68 -6.55 -23.18 5.51
C ALA A 68 -5.34 -24.12 5.48
N ASP A 69 -4.79 -24.40 4.29
CA ASP A 69 -3.60 -25.24 4.12
C ASP A 69 -2.28 -24.52 4.39
N GLY A 70 -2.34 -23.22 4.74
CA GLY A 70 -1.17 -22.39 5.01
C GLY A 70 -0.61 -21.66 3.79
N SER A 71 -1.11 -21.95 2.58
CA SER A 71 -0.68 -21.23 1.37
C SER A 71 -1.25 -19.82 1.34
N LYS A 72 -0.57 -18.94 0.58
CA LYS A 72 -1.02 -17.57 0.36
C LYS A 72 -1.58 -17.43 -1.04
N SER A 73 -2.80 -16.96 -1.15
CA SER A 73 -3.47 -16.72 -2.43
C SER A 73 -3.70 -15.24 -2.64
N LYS A 74 -3.45 -14.77 -3.86
CA LYS A 74 -3.76 -13.38 -4.23
C LYS A 74 -5.27 -13.16 -4.15
N VAL A 75 -5.67 -12.02 -3.61
CA VAL A 75 -7.08 -11.61 -3.57
C VAL A 75 -7.29 -10.53 -4.61
N PHE A 76 -8.20 -10.79 -5.55
CA PHE A 76 -8.62 -9.80 -6.54
C PHE A 76 -9.88 -9.09 -6.03
N PRO A 77 -10.16 -7.87 -6.51
CA PRO A 77 -11.32 -7.11 -6.02
C PRO A 77 -12.66 -7.84 -6.16
N THR A 78 -12.86 -8.57 -7.25
CA THR A 78 -14.08 -9.35 -7.47
C THR A 78 -14.22 -10.47 -6.44
N GLU A 79 -13.13 -11.15 -6.14
CA GLU A 79 -13.12 -12.20 -5.12
C GLU A 79 -13.38 -11.63 -3.73
N ALA A 80 -12.79 -10.48 -3.41
CA ALA A 80 -13.04 -9.81 -2.14
C ALA A 80 -14.52 -9.48 -1.97
N ARG A 81 -15.17 -9.01 -3.04
CA ARG A 81 -16.60 -8.72 -3.02
C ARG A 81 -17.43 -9.98 -2.79
N LEU A 82 -17.12 -11.05 -3.51
CA LEU A 82 -17.88 -12.31 -3.42
C LEU A 82 -17.71 -13.00 -2.07
N ARG A 83 -16.55 -12.86 -1.44
CA ARG A 83 -16.25 -13.49 -0.15
C ARG A 83 -16.46 -12.54 1.03
N ASN A 84 -17.01 -11.36 0.82
CA ASN A 84 -17.19 -10.32 1.85
C ASN A 84 -15.89 -9.96 2.59
N LEU A 85 -14.78 -9.94 1.84
CA LEU A 85 -13.48 -9.55 2.38
C LEU A 85 -13.21 -8.08 2.09
N THR A 86 -12.46 -7.44 2.97
CA THR A 86 -11.94 -6.10 2.71
C THR A 86 -10.75 -6.21 1.76
N TYR A 87 -10.78 -5.46 0.66
CA TYR A 87 -9.66 -5.41 -0.27
C TYR A 87 -8.58 -4.49 0.31
N SER A 88 -7.64 -5.08 1.04
CA SER A 88 -6.63 -4.34 1.79
C SER A 88 -5.25 -4.96 1.63
N ALA A 89 -4.24 -4.12 1.75
CA ALA A 89 -2.84 -4.51 1.71
C ALA A 89 -2.31 -4.65 3.13
N HIS A 90 -1.52 -5.67 3.35
CA HIS A 90 -0.87 -5.88 4.65
C HIS A 90 0.37 -5.01 4.76
N MET A 91 0.50 -4.29 5.85
CA MET A 91 1.65 -3.43 6.12
C MET A 91 2.55 -4.05 7.18
N TYR A 92 3.84 -4.08 6.87
CA TYR A 92 4.89 -4.51 7.78
C TYR A 92 5.90 -3.39 7.95
N MET A 93 6.48 -3.29 9.12
CA MET A 93 7.48 -2.28 9.41
C MET A 93 8.67 -2.92 10.11
N ASP A 94 9.85 -2.54 9.67
CA ASP A 94 11.08 -2.94 10.35
C ASP A 94 11.18 -2.15 11.65
N MET A 95 11.36 -2.84 12.75
CA MET A 95 11.56 -2.23 14.06
C MET A 95 12.86 -2.74 14.68
N ALA A 96 13.55 -1.83 15.34
CA ALA A 96 14.77 -2.15 16.09
C ALA A 96 14.49 -1.93 17.56
N LEU A 97 14.61 -3.00 18.35
CA LEU A 97 14.52 -2.92 19.80
C LEU A 97 15.91 -2.93 20.39
N SER A 98 16.26 -1.84 21.08
CA SER A 98 17.52 -1.74 21.82
C SER A 98 17.23 -1.87 23.32
N LYS A 99 18.03 -2.68 23.99
CA LYS A 99 17.95 -2.85 25.45
C LYS A 99 19.31 -2.53 26.04
N GLY A 100 19.43 -1.37 26.74
CA GLY A 100 20.66 -0.95 27.33
C GLY A 100 21.80 -0.85 26.32
N GLU A 101 22.89 -1.52 26.58
CA GLU A 101 24.08 -1.53 25.71
C GLU A 101 24.10 -2.74 24.76
N GLU A 102 23.07 -3.58 24.78
CA GLU A 102 22.95 -4.72 23.87
C GLU A 102 22.75 -4.27 22.44
N GLU A 103 23.16 -5.12 21.49
CA GLU A 103 22.90 -4.86 20.08
C GLU A 103 21.40 -4.81 19.78
N PRO A 104 20.95 -3.87 18.92
CA PRO A 104 19.54 -3.80 18.54
C PRO A 104 19.07 -5.09 17.89
N GLN A 105 17.91 -5.57 18.32
CA GLN A 105 17.24 -6.68 17.67
C GLN A 105 16.33 -6.14 16.58
N LEU A 106 16.55 -6.59 15.36
CA LEU A 106 15.75 -6.17 14.20
C LEU A 106 14.64 -7.18 13.95
N GLU A 107 13.43 -6.71 13.80
CA GLU A 107 12.27 -7.55 13.54
C GLU A 107 11.30 -6.84 12.58
N LYS A 108 10.72 -7.62 11.68
CA LYS A 108 9.67 -7.13 10.80
C LYS A 108 8.32 -7.40 11.46
N VAL A 109 7.59 -6.33 11.79
CA VAL A 109 6.35 -6.39 12.56
C VAL A 109 5.16 -6.06 11.68
N TYR A 110 4.11 -6.87 11.78
CA TYR A 110 2.83 -6.56 11.14
C TYR A 110 2.15 -5.41 11.89
N ILE A 111 1.85 -4.33 11.18
CA ILE A 111 1.28 -3.13 11.80
C ILE A 111 -0.17 -2.85 11.43
N GLY A 112 -0.70 -3.52 10.43
CA GLY A 112 -2.10 -3.34 10.07
C GLY A 112 -2.36 -3.53 8.58
N GLU A 113 -3.56 -3.14 8.20
CA GLU A 113 -4.01 -3.23 6.82
C GLU A 113 -4.35 -1.84 6.28
N LEU A 114 -4.02 -1.62 5.02
CA LEU A 114 -4.33 -0.39 4.30
C LEU A 114 -5.34 -0.71 3.21
N PRO A 115 -6.50 -0.03 3.18
CA PRO A 115 -7.45 -0.21 2.09
C PRO A 115 -6.80 0.12 0.75
N VAL A 116 -7.03 -0.72 -0.26
CA VAL A 116 -6.38 -0.60 -1.55
C VAL A 116 -7.29 0.08 -2.56
N MET A 117 -6.79 1.14 -3.19
CA MET A 117 -7.46 1.77 -4.31
C MET A 117 -7.26 0.92 -5.56
N LEU A 118 -8.35 0.66 -6.29
CA LEU A 118 -8.29 -0.10 -7.53
C LEU A 118 -7.35 0.56 -8.54
N LYS A 119 -6.53 -0.26 -9.19
CA LYS A 119 -5.54 0.15 -10.21
C LYS A 119 -4.37 0.97 -9.66
N SER A 120 -4.25 1.09 -8.35
CA SER A 120 -3.06 1.68 -7.72
C SER A 120 -1.86 0.70 -7.81
N ASN A 121 -0.68 1.18 -7.43
CA ASN A 121 0.55 0.36 -7.47
C ASN A 121 0.48 -0.90 -6.62
N ILE A 122 -0.35 -0.92 -5.59
CA ILE A 122 -0.51 -2.08 -4.71
C ILE A 122 -1.75 -2.91 -5.03
N CYS A 123 -2.44 -2.61 -6.11
CA CYS A 123 -3.59 -3.37 -6.59
C CYS A 123 -3.14 -4.40 -7.62
N HIS A 124 -3.73 -5.59 -7.59
CA HIS A 124 -3.46 -6.62 -8.60
C HIS A 124 -3.94 -6.25 -9.99
N LEU A 125 -4.82 -5.24 -10.10
CA LEU A 125 -5.30 -4.75 -11.39
C LEU A 125 -4.42 -3.65 -11.99
N ASN A 126 -3.31 -3.30 -11.35
CA ASN A 126 -2.39 -2.30 -11.86
C ASN A 126 -1.88 -2.71 -13.26
N GLY A 127 -1.99 -1.80 -14.22
CA GLY A 127 -1.57 -2.05 -15.59
C GLY A 127 -2.57 -2.77 -16.48
N LEU A 128 -3.69 -3.25 -15.92
CA LEU A 128 -4.73 -3.90 -16.72
C LEU A 128 -5.66 -2.88 -17.35
N GLY A 129 -6.17 -3.18 -18.55
CA GLY A 129 -7.18 -2.37 -19.20
C GLY A 129 -8.56 -2.54 -18.56
N TYR A 130 -9.47 -1.60 -18.85
CA TYR A 130 -10.82 -1.67 -18.28
C TYR A 130 -11.59 -2.92 -18.70
N HIS A 131 -11.34 -3.44 -19.89
CA HIS A 131 -11.98 -4.65 -20.39
C HIS A 131 -11.45 -5.93 -19.73
N GLU A 132 -10.39 -5.84 -18.96
CA GLU A 132 -9.80 -6.96 -18.23
C GLU A 132 -10.26 -7.01 -16.75
N LEU A 133 -11.08 -6.03 -16.37
CA LEU A 133 -11.65 -5.97 -15.02
C LEU A 133 -12.89 -6.92 -14.88
#